data_490328d8fa7ccdf09948e360ec4fb6cc
#
_entry.id   490328d8fa7ccdf09948e360ec4fb6cc
#
_cell.length_a   1.000
_cell.length_b   1.000
_cell.length_c   1.000
_cell.angle_alpha   90.00
_cell.angle_beta   90.00
_cell.angle_gamma   90.00
#
_symmetry.space_group_name_H-M   'P 1'
#
loop_
_entity.id
_entity.type
_entity.pdbx_description
1 polymer ?
#
loop_
_entity_poly.entity_id
_entity_poly.type
_entity_poly.pdbx_seq_one_letter_code
_entity_poly.pdbx_strand_id
1 'polypeptide(L)'
;RRSFNIQPPLASANSEFDPNNDDLYKGIGIDLPLGESLEDVVSRVEKTLETIIDKAKNNNVLVVAHGNSIRAILKIVEDISDKDIVNVNIPTGIPLAFNVQDDKVSKIGYLGEQEQIKKLEKEVEQQSRITKG
;
A
#
# COMPACT_ATOMS: atom_id res chain seq x y z
N ARG A 1 -0.14 -9.70 -9.76
CA ARG A 1 0.47 -8.59 -9.00
C ARG A 1 0.31 -7.23 -9.69
N ARG A 2 0.00 -7.23 -10.99
CA ARG A 2 -0.10 -6.00 -11.76
C ARG A 2 -1.48 -5.77 -12.36
N SER A 3 -2.51 -6.08 -11.60
CA SER A 3 -3.89 -5.70 -11.88
C SER A 3 -4.42 -4.91 -10.68
N PHE A 4 -5.45 -4.12 -10.91
CA PHE A 4 -6.12 -3.39 -9.85
C PHE A 4 -7.12 -4.30 -9.10
N ASN A 5 -8.00 -4.97 -9.84
CA ASN A 5 -9.16 -5.69 -9.32
C ASN A 5 -9.07 -7.22 -9.37
N ILE A 6 -7.94 -7.79 -9.84
CA ILE A 6 -7.78 -9.24 -9.86
C ILE A 6 -7.10 -9.68 -8.56
N GLN A 7 -7.77 -10.54 -7.80
CA GLN A 7 -7.21 -11.13 -6.60
C GLN A 7 -6.06 -12.08 -6.94
N PRO A 8 -5.03 -12.16 -6.09
CA PRO A 8 -4.03 -13.20 -6.18
C PRO A 8 -4.66 -14.56 -5.88
N PRO A 9 -3.97 -15.69 -6.17
CA PRO A 9 -4.38 -16.99 -5.65
C PRO A 9 -4.59 -16.89 -4.13
N LEU A 10 -5.77 -17.32 -3.68
CA LEU A 10 -6.09 -17.25 -2.25
C LEU A 10 -5.28 -18.28 -1.47
N ALA A 11 -4.89 -17.96 -0.25
CA ALA A 11 -4.38 -18.93 0.69
C ALA A 11 -5.44 -20.00 0.97
N SER A 12 -5.02 -21.26 1.16
CA SER A 12 -5.96 -22.30 1.55
C SER A 12 -6.37 -22.10 3.00
N ALA A 13 -7.67 -22.16 3.27
CA ALA A 13 -8.19 -22.11 4.64
C ALA A 13 -7.52 -23.19 5.51
N ASN A 14 -7.18 -22.84 6.74
CA ASN A 14 -6.47 -23.68 7.70
C ASN A 14 -5.04 -24.13 7.27
N SER A 15 -4.45 -23.52 6.25
CA SER A 15 -3.04 -23.70 5.93
C SER A 15 -2.13 -22.85 6.84
N GLU A 16 -0.82 -23.07 6.75
CA GLU A 16 0.18 -22.23 7.42
C GLU A 16 0.18 -20.76 6.95
N PHE A 17 -0.43 -20.50 5.78
CA PHE A 17 -0.58 -19.14 5.21
C PHE A 17 -1.94 -18.50 5.50
N ASP A 18 -2.81 -19.20 6.24
CA ASP A 18 -4.11 -18.63 6.65
C ASP A 18 -3.90 -17.63 7.79
N PRO A 19 -4.13 -16.32 7.57
CA PRO A 19 -3.91 -15.32 8.61
C PRO A 19 -4.82 -15.50 9.84
N ASN A 20 -5.94 -16.21 9.70
CA ASN A 20 -6.85 -16.48 10.80
C ASN A 20 -6.29 -17.50 11.82
N ASN A 21 -5.25 -18.24 11.42
CA ASN A 21 -4.54 -19.16 12.31
C ASN A 21 -3.30 -18.54 12.97
N ASP A 22 -2.89 -17.33 12.56
CA ASP A 22 -1.72 -16.64 13.11
C ASP A 22 -2.06 -16.05 14.48
N ASP A 23 -1.21 -16.37 15.47
CA ASP A 23 -1.35 -15.88 16.84
C ASP A 23 -1.33 -14.35 16.95
N LEU A 24 -0.67 -13.65 16.02
CA LEU A 24 -0.64 -12.19 15.94
C LEU A 24 -2.03 -11.58 15.74
N TYR A 25 -2.94 -12.30 15.10
CA TYR A 25 -4.27 -11.81 14.75
C TYR A 25 -5.38 -12.44 15.61
N LYS A 26 -5.04 -13.35 16.52
CA LYS A 26 -6.00 -13.91 17.48
C LYS A 26 -6.58 -12.81 18.34
N GLY A 27 -7.90 -12.76 18.42
CA GLY A 27 -8.62 -11.79 19.26
C GLY A 27 -9.01 -10.48 18.57
N ILE A 28 -8.70 -10.29 17.27
CA ILE A 28 -9.20 -9.16 16.50
C ILE A 28 -10.73 -9.23 16.32
N GLY A 29 -11.33 -10.43 16.37
CA GLY A 29 -12.77 -10.63 16.32
C GLY A 29 -13.40 -10.46 14.93
N ILE A 30 -12.58 -10.48 13.88
CA ILE A 30 -13.00 -10.47 12.47
C ILE A 30 -12.26 -11.56 11.70
N ASP A 31 -12.92 -12.14 10.70
CA ASP A 31 -12.28 -13.04 9.76
C ASP A 31 -11.40 -12.23 8.79
N LEU A 32 -10.13 -12.60 8.70
CA LEU A 32 -9.20 -11.97 7.79
C LEU A 32 -9.29 -12.60 6.39
N PRO A 33 -9.19 -11.80 5.32
CA PRO A 33 -9.26 -12.32 3.96
C PRO A 33 -8.06 -13.21 3.65
N LEU A 34 -8.29 -14.29 2.92
CA LEU A 34 -7.23 -15.21 2.45
C LEU A 34 -6.39 -14.64 1.29
N GLY A 35 -6.77 -13.50 0.78
CA GLY A 35 -6.07 -12.71 -0.22
C GLY A 35 -6.85 -11.45 -0.58
N GLU A 36 -6.16 -10.43 -1.04
CA GLU A 36 -6.76 -9.15 -1.41
C GLU A 36 -6.26 -8.72 -2.79
N SER A 37 -7.14 -8.18 -3.62
CA SER A 37 -6.79 -7.34 -4.77
C SER A 37 -6.32 -5.95 -4.28
N LEU A 38 -5.75 -5.13 -5.16
CA LEU A 38 -5.44 -3.74 -4.79
C LEU A 38 -6.72 -2.92 -4.57
N GLU A 39 -7.82 -3.26 -5.25
CA GLU A 39 -9.14 -2.66 -5.05
C GLU A 39 -9.65 -2.90 -3.62
N ASP A 40 -9.52 -4.13 -3.11
CA ASP A 40 -9.88 -4.47 -1.73
C ASP A 40 -9.04 -3.65 -0.73
N VAL A 41 -7.74 -3.55 -0.99
CA VAL A 41 -6.82 -2.74 -0.15
C VAL A 41 -7.22 -1.26 -0.17
N VAL A 42 -7.57 -0.69 -1.32
CA VAL A 42 -8.05 0.70 -1.43
C VAL A 42 -9.29 0.90 -0.57
N SER A 43 -10.29 0.02 -0.69
CA SER A 43 -11.55 0.12 0.04
C SER A 43 -11.38 0.11 1.57
N ARG A 44 -10.46 -0.73 2.09
CA ARG A 44 -10.22 -0.77 3.55
C ARG A 44 -9.30 0.33 4.05
N VAL A 45 -8.40 0.84 3.22
CA VAL A 45 -7.46 1.91 3.59
C VAL A 45 -8.14 3.27 3.62
N GLU A 46 -9.16 3.49 2.81
CA GLU A 46 -9.86 4.78 2.68
C GLU A 46 -10.32 5.34 4.03
N LYS A 47 -11.00 4.52 4.85
CA LYS A 47 -11.45 4.93 6.20
C LYS A 47 -10.29 5.25 7.15
N THR A 48 -9.21 4.49 7.06
CA THR A 48 -8.01 4.72 7.87
C THR A 48 -7.30 6.01 7.43
N LEU A 49 -7.28 6.28 6.13
CA LEU A 49 -6.68 7.47 5.57
C LEU A 49 -7.36 8.75 6.07
N GLU A 50 -8.68 8.78 6.18
CA GLU A 50 -9.40 9.92 6.77
C GLU A 50 -8.89 10.23 8.19
N THR A 51 -8.70 9.21 9.01
CA THR A 51 -8.16 9.36 10.36
C THR A 51 -6.71 9.86 10.36
N ILE A 52 -5.89 9.39 9.42
CA ILE A 52 -4.50 9.83 9.24
C ILE A 52 -4.46 11.30 8.86
N ILE A 53 -5.26 11.70 7.88
CA ILE A 53 -5.36 13.09 7.40
C ILE A 53 -5.80 14.01 8.54
N ASP A 54 -6.82 13.62 9.29
CA ASP A 54 -7.32 14.43 10.42
C ASP A 54 -6.25 14.65 11.49
N LYS A 55 -5.49 13.62 11.85
CA LYS A 55 -4.35 13.73 12.76
C LYS A 55 -3.23 14.61 12.18
N ALA A 56 -2.98 14.52 10.89
CA ALA A 56 -1.90 15.24 10.22
C ALA A 56 -2.14 16.76 10.10
N LYS A 57 -3.37 17.23 10.26
CA LYS A 57 -3.69 18.68 10.28
C LYS A 57 -2.92 19.44 11.36
N ASN A 58 -2.67 18.79 12.50
CA ASN A 58 -2.07 19.44 13.66
C ASN A 58 -0.80 18.72 14.18
N ASN A 59 -0.36 17.67 13.50
CA ASN A 59 0.76 16.84 13.94
C ASN A 59 1.58 16.33 12.77
N ASN A 60 2.83 15.99 13.03
CA ASN A 60 3.60 15.15 12.13
C ASN A 60 3.17 13.69 12.34
N VAL A 61 2.75 13.03 11.27
CA VAL A 61 2.30 11.63 11.30
C VAL A 61 3.23 10.78 10.45
N LEU A 62 3.75 9.71 11.03
CA LEU A 62 4.52 8.69 10.32
C LEU A 62 3.63 7.45 10.08
N VAL A 63 3.48 7.08 8.81
CA VAL A 63 2.79 5.86 8.40
C VAL A 63 3.81 4.84 7.92
N VAL A 64 3.90 3.70 8.61
CA VAL A 64 4.74 2.58 8.20
C VAL A 64 3.83 1.45 7.74
N ALA A 65 3.93 1.06 6.48
CA ALA A 65 3.01 0.10 5.89
C ALA A 65 3.66 -0.69 4.74
N HIS A 66 3.01 -1.77 4.34
CA HIS A 66 3.38 -2.54 3.15
C HIS A 66 3.23 -1.70 1.87
N GLY A 67 4.07 -1.96 0.87
CA GLY A 67 4.05 -1.22 -0.41
C GLY A 67 2.68 -1.16 -1.09
N ASN A 68 1.85 -2.22 -1.00
CA ASN A 68 0.51 -2.19 -1.57
C ASN A 68 -0.44 -1.27 -0.80
N SER A 69 -0.31 -1.16 0.51
CA SER A 69 -1.09 -0.18 1.31
C SER A 69 -0.68 1.25 0.97
N ILE A 70 0.62 1.51 0.77
CA ILE A 70 1.11 2.83 0.32
C ILE A 70 0.64 3.14 -1.11
N ARG A 71 0.60 2.15 -2.01
CA ARG A 71 0.02 2.32 -3.36
C ARG A 71 -1.45 2.67 -3.31
N ALA A 72 -2.22 2.05 -2.41
CA ALA A 72 -3.62 2.37 -2.20
C ALA A 72 -3.81 3.82 -1.71
N ILE A 73 -2.99 4.25 -0.74
CA ILE A 73 -2.97 5.65 -0.27
C ILE A 73 -2.66 6.60 -1.43
N LEU A 74 -1.61 6.33 -2.21
CA LEU A 74 -1.25 7.14 -3.37
C LEU A 74 -2.37 7.23 -4.40
N LYS A 75 -3.03 6.09 -4.69
CA LYS A 75 -4.16 6.07 -5.62
C LYS A 75 -5.28 7.01 -5.19
N ILE A 76 -5.61 7.03 -3.90
CA ILE A 76 -6.66 7.89 -3.36
C ILE A 76 -6.22 9.35 -3.37
N VAL A 77 -5.02 9.65 -2.87
CA VAL A 77 -4.54 11.02 -2.67
C VAL A 77 -4.23 11.74 -3.99
N GLU A 78 -3.72 11.02 -5.00
CA GLU A 78 -3.33 11.58 -6.29
C GLU A 78 -4.35 11.27 -7.41
N ASP A 79 -5.49 10.67 -7.08
CA ASP A 79 -6.55 10.26 -8.03
C ASP A 79 -5.99 9.46 -9.22
N ILE A 80 -5.10 8.51 -8.92
CA ILE A 80 -4.45 7.69 -9.95
C ILE A 80 -5.46 6.71 -10.52
N SER A 81 -5.55 6.62 -11.85
CA SER A 81 -6.47 5.69 -12.52
C SER A 81 -6.14 4.22 -12.22
N ASP A 82 -7.14 3.32 -12.36
CA ASP A 82 -6.96 1.87 -12.19
C ASP A 82 -5.91 1.30 -13.16
N LYS A 83 -5.81 1.91 -14.33
CA LYS A 83 -4.84 1.52 -15.35
C LYS A 83 -3.43 1.97 -14.98
N ASP A 84 -3.27 3.14 -14.40
CA ASP A 84 -1.95 3.72 -14.14
C ASP A 84 -1.37 3.22 -12.83
N ILE A 85 -2.19 2.91 -11.82
CA ILE A 85 -1.73 2.40 -10.52
C ILE A 85 -0.91 1.10 -10.64
N VAL A 86 -1.13 0.31 -11.68
CA VAL A 86 -0.37 -0.93 -11.90
C VAL A 86 1.11 -0.67 -12.20
N ASN A 87 1.46 0.53 -12.65
CA ASN A 87 2.82 0.95 -12.97
C ASN A 87 3.52 1.67 -11.81
N VAL A 88 2.79 2.00 -10.74
CA VAL A 88 3.37 2.66 -9.58
C VAL A 88 4.18 1.67 -8.76
N ASN A 89 5.47 1.95 -8.58
CA ASN A 89 6.39 1.20 -7.73
C ASN A 89 6.74 2.05 -6.51
N ILE A 90 6.76 1.42 -5.34
CA ILE A 90 7.12 2.07 -4.09
C ILE A 90 8.53 1.61 -3.71
N PRO A 91 9.54 2.50 -3.73
CA PRO A 91 10.88 2.14 -3.29
C PRO A 91 10.86 1.84 -1.79
N THR A 92 11.42 0.68 -1.41
CA THR A 92 11.46 0.23 -0.02
C THR A 92 12.48 1.06 0.77
N GLY A 93 12.08 1.50 1.97
CA GLY A 93 12.98 2.20 2.89
C GLY A 93 13.21 3.68 2.57
N ILE A 94 12.56 4.24 1.54
CA ILE A 94 12.62 5.67 1.23
C ILE A 94 11.31 6.35 1.69
N PRO A 95 11.37 7.32 2.60
CA PRO A 95 10.18 8.04 3.03
C PRO A 95 9.54 8.82 1.88
N LEU A 96 8.22 8.74 1.77
CA LEU A 96 7.41 9.55 0.87
C LEU A 96 6.67 10.60 1.70
N ALA A 97 6.96 11.88 1.44
CA ALA A 97 6.43 13.00 2.20
C ALA A 97 5.20 13.62 1.53
N PHE A 98 4.23 13.99 2.37
CA PHE A 98 3.04 14.73 2.00
C PHE A 98 2.85 15.93 2.92
N ASN A 99 2.19 16.96 2.43
CA ASN A 99 1.69 18.06 3.22
C ASN A 99 0.16 17.98 3.32
N VAL A 100 -0.38 18.23 4.51
CA VAL A 100 -1.83 18.31 4.75
C VAL A 100 -2.16 19.73 5.20
N GLN A 101 -3.01 20.41 4.43
CA GLN A 101 -3.47 21.75 4.73
C GLN A 101 -4.94 21.90 4.31
N ASP A 102 -5.80 22.34 5.23
CA ASP A 102 -7.23 22.58 4.95
C ASP A 102 -7.93 21.40 4.26
N ASP A 103 -7.76 20.18 4.80
CA ASP A 103 -8.24 18.90 4.24
C ASP A 103 -7.63 18.51 2.88
N LYS A 104 -6.70 19.30 2.37
CA LYS A 104 -6.00 19.04 1.12
C LYS A 104 -4.68 18.32 1.38
N VAL A 105 -4.51 17.18 0.75
CA VAL A 105 -3.25 16.42 0.78
C VAL A 105 -2.50 16.70 -0.50
N SER A 106 -1.24 17.08 -0.37
CA SER A 106 -0.34 17.32 -1.51
C SER A 106 0.96 16.57 -1.32
N LYS A 107 1.42 15.89 -2.38
CA LYS A 107 2.68 15.16 -2.37
C LYS A 107 3.86 16.12 -2.45
N ILE A 108 4.79 16.00 -1.52
CA ILE A 108 6.09 16.68 -1.57
C ILE A 108 7.06 15.86 -2.42
N GLY A 109 7.12 14.55 -2.20
CA GLY A 109 7.99 13.62 -2.92
C GLY A 109 8.76 12.68 -2.00
N TYR A 110 9.61 11.85 -2.60
CA TYR A 110 10.50 10.97 -1.85
C TYR A 110 11.66 11.76 -1.24
N LEU A 111 11.94 11.45 0.04
CA LEU A 111 13.06 12.05 0.79
C LEU A 111 14.31 11.19 0.61
N GLY A 112 15.06 11.42 -0.46
CA GLY A 112 16.26 10.68 -0.78
C GLY A 112 16.92 11.16 -2.08
N GLU A 113 18.07 10.59 -2.39
CA GLU A 113 18.77 10.88 -3.65
C GLU A 113 18.03 10.26 -4.84
N GLN A 114 17.88 11.01 -5.92
CA GLN A 114 17.12 10.63 -7.11
C GLN A 114 17.63 9.33 -7.77
N GLU A 115 18.96 9.13 -7.77
CA GLU A 115 19.55 7.91 -8.32
C GLU A 115 19.21 6.67 -7.50
N GLN A 116 19.23 6.79 -6.17
CA GLN A 116 18.86 5.73 -5.25
C GLN A 116 17.36 5.37 -5.40
N ILE A 117 16.49 6.37 -5.47
CA ILE A 117 15.05 6.19 -5.67
C ILE A 117 14.80 5.40 -6.96
N LYS A 118 15.35 5.84 -8.09
CA LYS A 118 15.20 5.18 -9.39
C LYS A 118 15.72 3.74 -9.40
N LYS A 119 16.82 3.48 -8.70
CA LYS A 119 17.38 2.13 -8.56
C LYS A 119 16.39 1.22 -7.83
N LEU A 120 15.89 1.64 -6.68
CA LEU A 120 14.95 0.88 -5.86
C LEU A 120 13.59 0.66 -6.55
N GLU A 121 13.08 1.65 -7.27
CA GLU A 121 11.87 1.49 -8.09
C GLU A 121 12.04 0.40 -9.16
N LYS A 122 13.19 0.37 -9.84
CA LYS A 122 13.53 -0.68 -10.81
C LYS A 122 13.64 -2.06 -10.16
N GLU A 123 14.23 -2.16 -8.97
CA GLU A 123 14.32 -3.43 -8.24
C GLU A 123 12.92 -3.97 -7.91
N VAL A 124 12.02 -3.11 -7.41
CA VAL A 124 10.62 -3.48 -7.14
C VAL A 124 9.89 -3.89 -8.44
N GLU A 125 10.15 -3.21 -9.54
CA GLU A 125 9.60 -3.57 -10.85
C GLU A 125 10.08 -4.96 -11.29
N GLN A 126 11.36 -5.24 -11.17
CA GLN A 126 11.96 -6.53 -11.55
C GLN A 126 11.42 -7.69 -10.72
N GLN A 127 11.28 -7.53 -9.40
CA GLN A 127 10.66 -8.54 -8.54
C GLN A 127 9.27 -8.98 -9.02
N SER A 128 8.53 -8.10 -9.70
CA SER A 128 7.23 -8.43 -10.26
C SER A 128 7.27 -9.22 -11.58
N ARG A 129 8.44 -9.25 -12.25
CA ARG A 129 8.63 -9.93 -13.55
C ARG A 129 9.20 -11.35 -13.42
N ILE A 130 9.78 -11.71 -12.27
CA ILE A 130 10.51 -12.98 -12.06
C ILE A 130 9.55 -14.19 -11.89
N THR A 131 8.25 -14.01 -11.90
CA THR A 131 7.30 -15.12 -11.75
C THR A 131 6.86 -15.69 -13.11
N LYS A 132 7.80 -16.02 -13.99
CA LYS A 132 7.60 -16.91 -15.15
C LYS A 132 8.78 -17.89 -15.19
N GLY A 133 8.68 -18.84 -14.33
CA GLY A 133 9.48 -20.06 -14.37
C GLY A 133 8.55 -21.23 -14.14
#